data_ffdf7c6ba6c7fcb040273cd7bf31fea8
#
_entry.id   ffdf7c6ba6c7fcb040273cd7bf31fea8
#
_cell.length_a   1.000
_cell.length_b   1.000
_cell.length_c   1.000
_cell.angle_alpha   90.00
_cell.angle_beta   90.00
_cell.angle_gamma   90.00
#
_symmetry.space_group_name_H-M   'P 1'
#
loop_
_entity.id
_entity.type
_entity.pdbx_description
1 polymer ?
#
loop_
_entity_poly.entity_id
_entity_poly.type
_entity_poly.pdbx_seq_one_letter_code
_entity_poly.pdbx_strand_id
1 'polypeptide(L)'
;MRRILVVGAGQSGLQLALGLQDKGYEVTLMSNRTADEIRTGRVMSTQVMFDTALRHERDLGLNFWERQAPRIEGVGVSVAGPDGTRPVDWLGRLRGYAQSVDQRLKMAGWIDTFVQRGGQLVIHGASVADLDYFSRTYDLVLVAAGKGELVSMFGRDAARSPYEAPQRALAVSYVHGLEPRPEHPRTEAVRCNLVPGVGELFVMPTLTLSGRADILFWEGLPGGPLDVFNGVKDPAEHLALTLRLMERFTPWEYERAAGAELTDAGGTLAGRYAPVVRNPIGRLPGGGLVLGVADVVVANDPITGQGSNSASKCAASYLSSVLMHGDKPFDEAWMKATFDKYWFTTGKPVTQWTNAMLGVPPEHVLNLLGAAGQLQPVADRFANGFDNPADFDAYFYDPQDTADYLAEATAAAQAPVGAPSAE
;
A
#
# COMPACT_ATOMS: atom_id res chain seq x y z
N MET A 1 0.21 -28.55 -20.17
CA MET A 1 0.28 -27.66 -18.99
C MET A 1 0.61 -26.27 -19.53
N ARG A 2 -0.08 -25.21 -19.08
CA ARG A 2 0.19 -23.84 -19.56
C ARG A 2 1.40 -23.27 -18.88
N ARG A 3 2.20 -22.54 -19.64
CA ARG A 3 3.44 -21.91 -19.21
C ARG A 3 3.23 -20.41 -19.04
N ILE A 4 3.46 -19.93 -17.83
CA ILE A 4 3.25 -18.51 -17.47
C ILE A 4 4.57 -17.92 -16.97
N LEU A 5 4.97 -16.78 -17.56
CA LEU A 5 6.09 -15.98 -17.08
C LEU A 5 5.59 -14.83 -16.24
N VAL A 6 6.13 -14.67 -15.04
CA VAL A 6 5.92 -13.53 -14.17
C VAL A 6 7.23 -12.76 -14.04
N VAL A 7 7.25 -11.50 -14.45
CA VAL A 7 8.44 -10.63 -14.40
C VAL A 7 8.30 -9.63 -13.26
N GLY A 8 9.11 -9.80 -12.22
CA GLY A 8 9.10 -8.99 -11.01
C GLY A 8 8.71 -9.77 -9.76
N ALA A 9 9.59 -9.78 -8.76
CA ALA A 9 9.45 -10.50 -7.49
C ALA A 9 9.05 -9.58 -6.33
N GLY A 10 8.10 -8.66 -6.58
CA GLY A 10 7.42 -7.86 -5.56
C GLY A 10 6.15 -8.54 -5.04
N GLN A 11 5.37 -7.83 -4.20
CA GLN A 11 4.14 -8.33 -3.59
C GLN A 11 3.19 -9.00 -4.60
N SER A 12 2.84 -8.31 -5.69
CA SER A 12 1.90 -8.83 -6.69
C SER A 12 2.48 -9.98 -7.51
N GLY A 13 3.73 -9.85 -7.95
CA GLY A 13 4.36 -10.86 -8.81
C GLY A 13 4.56 -12.20 -8.08
N LEU A 14 5.10 -12.16 -6.86
CA LEU A 14 5.32 -13.36 -6.05
C LEU A 14 3.99 -14.02 -5.62
N GLN A 15 3.03 -13.22 -5.14
CA GLN A 15 1.73 -13.75 -4.75
C GLN A 15 1.03 -14.42 -5.92
N LEU A 16 1.08 -13.81 -7.11
CA LEU A 16 0.49 -14.37 -8.33
C LEU A 16 1.24 -15.62 -8.81
N ALA A 17 2.58 -15.60 -8.80
CA ALA A 17 3.40 -16.75 -9.20
C ALA A 17 3.16 -17.97 -8.29
N LEU A 18 3.15 -17.76 -6.96
CA LEU A 18 2.86 -18.82 -5.98
C LEU A 18 1.43 -19.34 -6.09
N GLY A 19 0.45 -18.44 -6.31
CA GLY A 19 -0.94 -18.84 -6.53
C GLY A 19 -1.15 -19.65 -7.81
N LEU A 20 -0.51 -19.28 -8.91
CA LEU A 20 -0.54 -20.04 -10.17
C LEU A 20 0.14 -21.41 -10.03
N GLN A 21 1.29 -21.44 -9.35
CA GLN A 21 2.00 -22.69 -9.06
C GLN A 21 1.16 -23.65 -8.23
N ASP A 22 0.48 -23.16 -7.19
CA ASP A 22 -0.44 -23.95 -6.36
C ASP A 22 -1.59 -24.58 -7.16
N LYS A 23 -1.99 -23.93 -8.26
CA LYS A 23 -3.04 -24.40 -9.19
C LYS A 23 -2.52 -25.23 -10.35
N GLY A 24 -1.26 -25.62 -10.33
CA GLY A 24 -0.68 -26.57 -11.28
C GLY A 24 -0.23 -25.96 -12.59
N TYR A 25 -0.05 -24.63 -12.69
CA TYR A 25 0.57 -24.01 -13.86
C TYR A 25 2.09 -24.18 -13.81
N GLU A 26 2.74 -24.25 -14.97
CA GLU A 26 4.19 -24.16 -15.09
C GLU A 26 4.59 -22.68 -15.03
N VAL A 27 5.15 -22.26 -13.89
CA VAL A 27 5.44 -20.85 -13.65
C VAL A 27 6.94 -20.61 -13.62
N THR A 28 7.37 -19.65 -14.42
CA THR A 28 8.71 -19.06 -14.34
C THR A 28 8.58 -17.66 -13.70
N LEU A 29 9.32 -17.42 -12.63
CA LEU A 29 9.46 -16.11 -12.00
C LEU A 29 10.81 -15.50 -12.42
N MET A 30 10.79 -14.29 -12.95
CA MET A 30 12.00 -13.54 -13.26
C MET A 30 12.18 -12.40 -12.27
N SER A 31 13.36 -12.33 -11.65
CA SER A 31 13.75 -11.31 -10.69
C SER A 31 15.13 -10.75 -11.05
N ASN A 32 15.32 -9.45 -10.84
CA ASN A 32 16.65 -8.84 -11.00
C ASN A 32 17.55 -8.99 -9.76
N ARG A 33 17.05 -9.63 -8.69
CA ARG A 33 17.77 -9.88 -7.44
C ARG A 33 17.43 -11.26 -6.89
N THR A 34 18.40 -11.87 -6.23
CA THR A 34 18.21 -13.09 -5.44
C THR A 34 17.47 -12.79 -4.13
N ALA A 35 16.98 -13.83 -3.45
CA ALA A 35 16.39 -13.70 -2.12
C ALA A 35 17.39 -13.06 -1.11
N ASP A 36 18.66 -13.45 -1.16
CA ASP A 36 19.70 -12.92 -0.28
C ASP A 36 20.02 -11.45 -0.54
N GLU A 37 20.10 -11.04 -1.81
CA GLU A 37 20.27 -9.62 -2.19
C GLU A 37 19.08 -8.75 -1.76
N ILE A 38 17.86 -9.31 -1.73
CA ILE A 38 16.70 -8.63 -1.19
C ILE A 38 16.80 -8.54 0.33
N ARG A 39 17.10 -9.65 1.01
CA ARG A 39 17.18 -9.75 2.47
C ARG A 39 18.24 -8.84 3.05
N THR A 40 19.41 -8.73 2.43
CA THR A 40 20.54 -7.91 2.87
C THR A 40 20.55 -6.49 2.32
N GLY A 41 19.58 -6.16 1.47
CA GLY A 41 19.46 -4.85 0.84
C GLY A 41 18.84 -3.77 1.74
N ARG A 42 18.51 -2.64 1.13
CA ARG A 42 17.76 -1.56 1.79
C ARG A 42 16.26 -1.86 1.81
N VAL A 43 15.55 -1.25 2.75
CA VAL A 43 14.08 -1.20 2.73
C VAL A 43 13.57 -0.67 1.39
N MET A 44 12.48 -1.24 0.89
CA MET A 44 12.00 -0.99 -0.48
C MET A 44 10.72 -0.18 -0.53
N SER A 45 9.92 -0.21 0.52
CA SER A 45 8.66 0.50 0.64
C SER A 45 8.19 0.50 2.09
N THR A 46 7.15 1.27 2.37
CA THR A 46 6.30 1.08 3.55
C THR A 46 5.13 0.19 3.14
N GLN A 47 4.65 -0.63 4.04
CA GLN A 47 3.51 -1.50 3.79
C GLN A 47 2.70 -1.73 5.07
N VAL A 48 1.40 -1.54 4.97
CA VAL A 48 0.42 -2.03 5.94
C VAL A 48 -0.63 -2.77 5.13
N MET A 49 -0.77 -4.06 5.39
CA MET A 49 -1.73 -4.93 4.70
C MET A 49 -2.98 -5.04 5.57
N PHE A 50 -4.12 -4.59 5.06
CA PHE A 50 -5.42 -4.70 5.73
C PHE A 50 -6.03 -6.10 5.53
N ASP A 51 -7.09 -6.40 6.27
CA ASP A 51 -7.61 -7.77 6.42
C ASP A 51 -7.95 -8.46 5.09
N THR A 52 -8.55 -7.76 4.14
CA THR A 52 -8.86 -8.34 2.81
C THR A 52 -7.59 -8.76 2.06
N ALA A 53 -6.55 -7.92 2.08
CA ALA A 53 -5.28 -8.24 1.45
C ALA A 53 -4.55 -9.39 2.18
N LEU A 54 -4.60 -9.42 3.51
CA LEU A 54 -4.05 -10.52 4.32
C LEU A 54 -4.81 -11.82 4.10
N ARG A 55 -6.12 -11.79 3.86
CA ARG A 55 -6.90 -13.01 3.52
C ARG A 55 -6.37 -13.67 2.25
N HIS A 56 -6.03 -12.89 1.22
CA HIS A 56 -5.44 -13.45 0.01
C HIS A 56 -4.09 -14.15 0.27
N GLU A 57 -3.29 -13.64 1.21
CA GLU A 57 -2.06 -14.33 1.64
C GLU A 57 -2.36 -15.60 2.41
N ARG A 58 -3.34 -15.59 3.33
CA ARG A 58 -3.79 -16.77 4.11
C ARG A 58 -4.33 -17.87 3.20
N ASP A 59 -5.16 -17.51 2.20
CA ASP A 59 -5.74 -18.45 1.26
C ASP A 59 -4.69 -19.22 0.43
N LEU A 60 -3.50 -18.64 0.27
CA LEU A 60 -2.35 -19.25 -0.42
C LEU A 60 -1.32 -19.87 0.55
N GLY A 61 -1.56 -19.80 1.87
CA GLY A 61 -0.62 -20.25 2.88
C GLY A 61 0.69 -19.47 2.88
N LEU A 62 0.63 -18.15 2.63
CA LEU A 62 1.79 -17.26 2.53
C LEU A 62 1.96 -16.33 3.73
N ASN A 63 1.11 -16.44 4.75
CA ASN A 63 1.08 -15.62 5.96
C ASN A 63 2.07 -16.10 7.04
N PHE A 64 3.31 -16.37 6.69
CA PHE A 64 4.30 -17.01 7.54
C PHE A 64 4.61 -16.24 8.83
N TRP A 65 4.48 -14.93 8.82
CA TRP A 65 4.82 -14.05 9.93
C TRP A 65 3.62 -13.57 10.76
N GLU A 66 2.43 -14.12 10.53
CA GLU A 66 1.18 -13.65 11.13
C GLU A 66 1.20 -13.67 12.67
N ARG A 67 1.95 -14.60 13.28
CA ARG A 67 2.06 -14.69 14.74
C ARG A 67 3.10 -13.74 15.32
N GLN A 68 4.10 -13.32 14.53
CA GLN A 68 5.20 -12.47 14.95
C GLN A 68 4.95 -10.98 14.67
N ALA A 69 4.27 -10.68 13.56
CA ALA A 69 3.97 -9.31 13.19
C ALA A 69 2.95 -8.67 14.14
N PRO A 70 3.14 -7.41 14.54
CA PRO A 70 2.18 -6.68 15.35
C PRO A 70 0.79 -6.70 14.68
N ARG A 71 -0.25 -6.90 15.51
CA ARG A 71 -1.63 -6.77 15.04
C ARG A 71 -2.05 -5.31 15.14
N ILE A 72 -2.25 -4.68 14.01
CA ILE A 72 -2.72 -3.30 13.89
C ILE A 72 -4.24 -3.32 13.98
N GLU A 73 -4.78 -2.82 15.09
CA GLU A 73 -6.20 -2.90 15.44
C GLU A 73 -6.96 -1.62 15.13
N GLY A 74 -6.25 -0.57 14.70
CA GLY A 74 -6.87 0.72 14.39
C GLY A 74 -6.08 1.61 13.45
N VAL A 75 -6.75 2.66 12.99
CA VAL A 75 -6.16 3.80 12.30
C VAL A 75 -6.52 5.06 13.08
N GLY A 76 -5.51 5.78 13.53
CA GLY A 76 -5.67 7.06 14.22
C GLY A 76 -5.35 8.22 13.29
N VAL A 77 -6.11 9.30 13.41
CA VAL A 77 -5.86 10.54 12.69
C VAL A 77 -5.66 11.66 13.69
N SER A 78 -4.56 12.39 13.54
CA SER A 78 -4.29 13.63 14.29
C SER A 78 -4.06 14.76 13.29
N VAL A 79 -4.54 15.95 13.59
CA VAL A 79 -4.29 17.16 12.79
C VAL A 79 -3.49 18.15 13.64
N ALA A 80 -2.35 18.59 13.13
CA ALA A 80 -1.51 19.58 13.79
C ALA A 80 -2.15 20.97 13.71
N GLY A 81 -2.27 21.65 14.86
CA GLY A 81 -2.61 23.04 14.95
C GLY A 81 -1.38 23.96 14.87
N PRO A 82 -1.59 25.30 14.76
CA PRO A 82 -0.52 26.28 14.55
C PRO A 82 0.56 26.28 15.65
N ASP A 83 0.14 26.02 16.88
CA ASP A 83 0.99 26.14 18.08
C ASP A 83 1.44 24.77 18.64
N GLY A 84 1.59 23.77 17.78
CA GLY A 84 1.89 22.39 18.21
C GLY A 84 0.71 21.71 18.95
N THR A 85 -0.47 22.32 18.91
CA THR A 85 -1.70 21.71 19.40
C THR A 85 -2.21 20.63 18.46
N ARG A 86 -3.17 19.86 18.92
CA ARG A 86 -3.76 18.72 18.20
C ARG A 86 -5.29 18.82 18.26
N PRO A 87 -5.89 19.76 17.47
CA PRO A 87 -7.32 20.02 17.52
C PRO A 87 -8.19 18.84 17.07
N VAL A 88 -7.66 17.95 16.26
CA VAL A 88 -8.28 16.68 15.89
C VAL A 88 -7.34 15.56 16.31
N ASP A 89 -7.87 14.63 17.09
CA ASP A 89 -7.16 13.40 17.48
C ASP A 89 -8.18 12.31 17.81
N TRP A 90 -8.16 11.23 17.07
CA TRP A 90 -9.06 10.11 17.27
C TRP A 90 -8.46 8.80 16.78
N LEU A 91 -9.05 7.69 17.23
CA LEU A 91 -8.70 6.33 16.84
C LEU A 91 -9.95 5.59 16.37
N GLY A 92 -10.01 5.23 15.08
CA GLY A 92 -10.98 4.31 14.52
C GLY A 92 -10.51 2.86 14.65
N ARG A 93 -11.41 1.96 15.00
CA ARG A 93 -11.15 0.52 15.16
C ARG A 93 -11.34 -0.20 13.85
N LEU A 94 -10.44 -1.11 13.53
CA LEU A 94 -10.57 -2.01 12.39
C LEU A 94 -11.44 -3.21 12.78
N ARG A 95 -12.30 -3.67 11.85
CA ARG A 95 -13.08 -4.91 11.99
C ARG A 95 -12.22 -6.15 11.97
N GLY A 96 -11.23 -6.16 11.09
CA GLY A 96 -10.15 -7.14 11.01
C GLY A 96 -8.81 -6.42 11.19
N TYR A 97 -7.85 -7.06 11.87
CA TYR A 97 -6.54 -6.42 12.05
C TYR A 97 -5.75 -6.33 10.76
N ALA A 98 -4.90 -5.29 10.68
CA ALA A 98 -3.89 -5.17 9.64
C ALA A 98 -2.52 -5.63 10.18
N GLN A 99 -1.55 -5.84 9.27
CA GLN A 99 -0.16 -6.17 9.64
C GLN A 99 0.81 -5.52 8.67
N SER A 100 2.02 -5.25 9.16
CA SER A 100 3.15 -4.81 8.37
C SER A 100 4.33 -5.78 8.58
N VAL A 101 4.91 -6.23 7.47
CA VAL A 101 6.11 -7.07 7.45
C VAL A 101 7.08 -6.50 6.44
N ASP A 102 8.31 -6.22 6.85
CA ASP A 102 9.37 -5.73 5.97
C ASP A 102 9.49 -6.59 4.71
N GLN A 103 9.46 -5.95 3.54
CA GLN A 103 9.55 -6.67 2.27
C GLN A 103 10.88 -7.41 2.08
N ARG A 104 11.95 -6.99 2.75
CA ARG A 104 13.22 -7.74 2.78
C ARG A 104 13.05 -9.12 3.40
N LEU A 105 12.20 -9.22 4.42
CA LEU A 105 11.83 -10.48 5.07
C LEU A 105 10.80 -11.25 4.22
N LYS A 106 9.71 -10.58 3.84
CA LYS A 106 8.56 -11.20 3.18
C LYS A 106 8.89 -11.68 1.76
N MET A 107 9.42 -10.79 0.92
CA MET A 107 9.70 -11.15 -0.49
C MET A 107 10.80 -12.18 -0.61
N ALA A 108 11.87 -12.07 0.19
CA ALA A 108 12.92 -13.07 0.22
C ALA A 108 12.38 -14.46 0.62
N GLY A 109 11.57 -14.53 1.69
CA GLY A 109 10.97 -15.80 2.13
C GLY A 109 9.97 -16.38 1.11
N TRP A 110 9.26 -15.54 0.38
CA TRP A 110 8.36 -16.01 -0.68
C TRP A 110 9.11 -16.51 -1.92
N ILE A 111 10.26 -15.89 -2.29
CA ILE A 111 11.15 -16.43 -3.33
C ILE A 111 11.66 -17.81 -2.94
N ASP A 112 12.16 -17.96 -1.70
CA ASP A 112 12.64 -19.25 -1.21
C ASP A 112 11.52 -20.30 -1.27
N THR A 113 10.31 -19.93 -0.87
CA THR A 113 9.12 -20.80 -0.92
C THR A 113 8.75 -21.18 -2.35
N PHE A 114 8.79 -20.23 -3.30
CA PHE A 114 8.51 -20.48 -4.70
C PHE A 114 9.46 -21.53 -5.30
N VAL A 115 10.75 -21.39 -5.03
CA VAL A 115 11.78 -22.35 -5.46
C VAL A 115 11.60 -23.72 -4.77
N GLN A 116 11.36 -23.74 -3.45
CA GLN A 116 11.12 -24.98 -2.69
C GLN A 116 9.89 -25.76 -3.19
N ARG A 117 8.86 -25.07 -3.68
CA ARG A 117 7.68 -25.68 -4.30
C ARG A 117 7.93 -26.10 -5.77
N GLY A 118 9.17 -26.01 -6.27
CA GLY A 118 9.58 -26.43 -7.63
C GLY A 118 9.33 -25.37 -8.71
N GLY A 119 9.11 -24.11 -8.37
CA GLY A 119 9.01 -23.01 -9.33
C GLY A 119 10.36 -22.68 -9.97
N GLN A 120 10.34 -22.30 -11.24
CA GLN A 120 11.54 -21.89 -11.96
C GLN A 120 11.85 -20.42 -11.70
N LEU A 121 12.93 -20.15 -10.96
CA LEU A 121 13.44 -18.80 -10.73
C LEU A 121 14.56 -18.46 -11.72
N VAL A 122 14.42 -17.32 -12.40
CA VAL A 122 15.45 -16.75 -13.29
C VAL A 122 15.93 -15.43 -12.71
N ILE A 123 17.20 -15.34 -12.33
CA ILE A 123 17.80 -14.09 -11.85
C ILE A 123 18.37 -13.33 -13.05
N HIS A 124 17.57 -12.39 -13.53
CA HIS A 124 17.91 -11.57 -14.70
C HIS A 124 17.07 -10.28 -14.73
N GLY A 125 17.69 -9.16 -15.06
CA GLY A 125 16.99 -7.90 -15.34
C GLY A 125 16.36 -7.94 -16.73
N ALA A 126 15.06 -8.22 -16.82
CA ALA A 126 14.37 -8.34 -18.08
C ALA A 126 14.43 -7.05 -18.92
N SER A 127 14.66 -7.19 -20.20
CA SER A 127 14.57 -6.14 -21.23
C SER A 127 13.31 -6.33 -22.11
N VAL A 128 12.98 -5.33 -22.93
CA VAL A 128 11.90 -5.44 -23.93
C VAL A 128 12.20 -6.57 -24.94
N ALA A 129 13.47 -6.75 -25.31
CA ALA A 129 13.89 -7.82 -26.22
C ALA A 129 13.68 -9.23 -25.60
N ASP A 130 13.96 -9.38 -24.31
CA ASP A 130 13.68 -10.63 -23.59
C ASP A 130 12.19 -10.94 -23.59
N LEU A 131 11.35 -9.95 -23.32
CA LEU A 131 9.90 -10.12 -23.35
C LEU A 131 9.38 -10.46 -24.73
N ASP A 132 9.96 -9.89 -25.79
CA ASP A 132 9.59 -10.21 -27.17
C ASP A 132 9.91 -11.67 -27.51
N TYR A 133 11.04 -12.19 -27.05
CA TYR A 133 11.37 -13.61 -27.15
C TYR A 133 10.41 -14.48 -26.32
N PHE A 134 10.18 -14.14 -25.06
CA PHE A 134 9.36 -14.93 -24.15
C PHE A 134 7.86 -14.93 -24.53
N SER A 135 7.35 -13.87 -25.13
CA SER A 135 5.95 -13.82 -25.59
C SER A 135 5.62 -14.88 -26.66
N ARG A 136 6.65 -15.45 -27.31
CA ARG A 136 6.50 -16.55 -28.29
C ARG A 136 6.61 -17.93 -27.66
N THR A 137 7.11 -18.02 -26.41
CA THR A 137 7.43 -19.31 -25.77
C THR A 137 6.57 -19.59 -24.54
N TYR A 138 5.95 -18.57 -23.96
CA TYR A 138 4.98 -18.67 -22.87
C TYR A 138 3.57 -18.37 -23.36
N ASP A 139 2.58 -19.03 -22.77
CA ASP A 139 1.16 -18.78 -23.07
C ASP A 139 0.70 -17.42 -22.55
N LEU A 140 1.33 -16.93 -21.46
CA LEU A 140 1.03 -15.64 -20.86
C LEU A 140 2.31 -15.05 -20.25
N VAL A 141 2.53 -13.75 -20.49
CA VAL A 141 3.59 -12.97 -19.85
C VAL A 141 2.96 -11.85 -19.00
N LEU A 142 3.25 -11.87 -17.70
CA LEU A 142 2.75 -10.93 -16.70
C LEU A 142 3.90 -10.05 -16.23
N VAL A 143 3.76 -8.73 -16.35
CA VAL A 143 4.80 -7.77 -15.97
C VAL A 143 4.41 -7.08 -14.68
N ALA A 144 5.07 -7.46 -13.57
CA ALA A 144 4.91 -6.91 -12.22
C ALA A 144 6.12 -6.06 -11.78
N ALA A 145 7.05 -5.75 -12.70
CA ALA A 145 8.22 -4.90 -12.45
C ALA A 145 7.88 -3.43 -12.76
N GLY A 146 7.53 -2.67 -11.75
CA GLY A 146 7.00 -1.29 -11.86
C GLY A 146 8.05 -0.19 -12.10
N LYS A 147 9.29 -0.50 -12.46
CA LYS A 147 10.38 0.48 -12.66
C LYS A 147 11.18 0.17 -13.93
N GLY A 148 11.83 1.21 -14.48
CA GLY A 148 12.75 1.08 -15.61
C GLY A 148 12.06 1.05 -16.98
N GLU A 149 12.76 0.52 -17.98
CA GLU A 149 12.36 0.51 -19.38
C GLU A 149 11.04 -0.23 -19.63
N LEU A 150 10.80 -1.32 -18.91
CA LEU A 150 9.61 -2.16 -19.09
C LEU A 150 8.30 -1.39 -18.88
N VAL A 151 8.29 -0.42 -17.96
CA VAL A 151 7.10 0.38 -17.67
C VAL A 151 6.73 1.29 -18.83
N SER A 152 7.70 1.71 -19.64
CA SER A 152 7.46 2.60 -20.79
C SER A 152 6.61 1.96 -21.90
N MET A 153 6.52 0.62 -21.93
CA MET A 153 5.64 -0.11 -22.87
C MET A 153 4.15 0.11 -22.56
N PHE A 154 3.84 0.50 -21.33
CA PHE A 154 2.47 0.70 -20.87
C PHE A 154 2.14 2.18 -20.93
N GLY A 155 1.53 2.63 -22.04
CA GLY A 155 1.20 4.03 -22.26
C GLY A 155 0.33 4.62 -21.14
N ARG A 156 0.61 5.86 -20.76
CA ARG A 156 -0.17 6.62 -19.77
C ARG A 156 -1.64 6.77 -20.24
N ASP A 157 -2.58 6.49 -19.35
CA ASP A 157 -3.98 6.84 -19.50
C ASP A 157 -4.20 8.25 -18.91
N ALA A 158 -4.21 9.26 -19.77
CA ALA A 158 -4.33 10.66 -19.35
C ALA A 158 -5.68 10.96 -18.66
N ALA A 159 -6.76 10.26 -19.07
CA ALA A 159 -8.09 10.46 -18.50
C ALA A 159 -8.18 9.98 -17.05
N ARG A 160 -7.33 9.02 -16.65
CA ARG A 160 -7.26 8.45 -15.30
C ARG A 160 -6.08 8.95 -14.48
N SER A 161 -5.22 9.81 -15.05
CA SER A 161 -3.97 10.28 -14.42
C SER A 161 -3.94 11.81 -14.38
N PRO A 162 -4.51 12.45 -13.35
CA PRO A 162 -4.59 13.92 -13.28
C PRO A 162 -3.23 14.58 -12.99
N TYR A 163 -2.28 13.87 -12.43
CA TYR A 163 -0.98 14.42 -12.02
C TYR A 163 0.13 14.02 -12.97
N GLU A 164 0.96 14.98 -13.38
CA GLU A 164 2.14 14.75 -14.23
C GLU A 164 3.46 14.81 -13.45
N ALA A 165 3.40 15.27 -12.21
CA ALA A 165 4.55 15.41 -11.32
C ALA A 165 4.29 14.72 -9.97
N PRO A 166 5.34 14.40 -9.22
CA PRO A 166 5.20 13.90 -7.84
C PRO A 166 4.41 14.88 -6.97
N GLN A 167 3.47 14.35 -6.20
CA GLN A 167 2.63 15.14 -5.30
C GLN A 167 3.19 15.15 -3.88
N ARG A 168 4.08 14.21 -3.54
CA ARG A 168 4.78 14.11 -2.26
C ARG A 168 6.26 13.82 -2.47
N ALA A 169 7.10 14.38 -1.58
CA ALA A 169 8.46 13.95 -1.33
C ALA A 169 8.44 12.97 -0.15
N LEU A 170 9.01 11.80 -0.32
CA LEU A 170 8.86 10.65 0.57
C LEU A 170 10.15 10.40 1.34
N ALA A 171 10.05 10.19 2.66
CA ALA A 171 11.19 9.79 3.49
C ALA A 171 10.75 8.80 4.57
N VAL A 172 11.47 7.70 4.69
CA VAL A 172 11.16 6.57 5.56
C VAL A 172 12.34 6.28 6.46
N SER A 173 12.06 6.02 7.74
CA SER A 173 13.01 5.44 8.70
C SER A 173 12.35 4.27 9.42
N TYR A 174 13.00 3.11 9.40
CA TYR A 174 12.62 1.95 10.20
C TYR A 174 13.39 1.98 11.51
N VAL A 175 12.69 1.97 12.64
CA VAL A 175 13.29 2.26 13.94
C VAL A 175 12.82 1.31 15.03
N HIS A 176 13.67 1.11 16.03
CA HIS A 176 13.33 0.57 17.34
C HIS A 176 13.17 1.68 18.37
N GLY A 177 12.57 1.39 19.51
CA GLY A 177 12.57 2.27 20.69
C GLY A 177 11.42 3.28 20.75
N LEU A 178 10.36 3.13 19.94
CA LEU A 178 9.18 3.93 20.12
C LEU A 178 8.39 3.50 21.36
N GLU A 179 8.03 4.48 22.20
CA GLU A 179 7.12 4.27 23.31
C GLU A 179 5.67 4.17 22.83
N PRO A 180 4.81 3.41 23.54
CA PRO A 180 3.38 3.37 23.22
C PRO A 180 2.72 4.74 23.31
N ARG A 181 1.66 4.96 22.53
CA ARG A 181 0.88 6.21 22.60
C ARG A 181 0.15 6.31 23.95
N PRO A 182 0.33 7.41 24.73
CA PRO A 182 -0.24 7.51 26.07
C PRO A 182 -1.76 7.36 26.14
N GLU A 183 -2.47 7.89 25.12
CA GLU A 183 -3.93 7.83 25.05
C GLU A 183 -4.46 6.41 24.75
N HIS A 184 -3.64 5.59 24.10
CA HIS A 184 -3.99 4.24 23.67
C HIS A 184 -2.81 3.25 23.85
N PRO A 185 -2.30 3.05 25.08
CA PRO A 185 -1.02 2.37 25.34
C PRO A 185 -1.02 0.87 25.01
N ARG A 186 -2.20 0.29 24.79
CA ARG A 186 -2.36 -1.14 24.47
C ARG A 186 -2.86 -1.39 23.06
N THR A 187 -3.05 -0.34 22.25
CA THR A 187 -3.61 -0.46 20.89
C THR A 187 -2.55 -0.18 19.85
N GLU A 188 -2.18 -1.19 19.11
CA GLU A 188 -1.37 -1.04 17.91
C GLU A 188 -2.20 -0.40 16.81
N ALA A 189 -1.72 0.70 16.24
CA ALA A 189 -2.45 1.41 15.21
C ALA A 189 -1.50 2.11 14.23
N VAL A 190 -1.95 2.26 12.99
CA VAL A 190 -1.38 3.27 12.09
C VAL A 190 -1.77 4.64 12.61
N ARG A 191 -0.80 5.54 12.74
CA ARG A 191 -1.03 6.93 13.14
C ARG A 191 -0.77 7.85 11.96
N CYS A 192 -1.82 8.49 11.49
CA CYS A 192 -1.78 9.47 10.42
C CYS A 192 -1.79 10.86 11.05
N ASN A 193 -0.65 11.57 11.00
CA ASN A 193 -0.52 12.92 11.54
C ASN A 193 -0.49 13.90 10.37
N LEU A 194 -1.57 14.64 10.18
CA LEU A 194 -1.72 15.62 9.11
C LEU A 194 -1.18 16.97 9.57
N VAL A 195 -0.28 17.57 8.81
CA VAL A 195 0.29 18.90 9.05
C VAL A 195 -0.16 19.82 7.91
N PRO A 196 -1.24 20.59 8.09
CA PRO A 196 -1.84 21.39 7.03
C PRO A 196 -0.85 22.32 6.34
N GLY A 197 -0.79 22.26 5.00
CA GLY A 197 0.14 23.04 4.18
C GLY A 197 1.60 22.60 4.19
N VAL A 198 1.92 21.48 4.87
CA VAL A 198 3.29 20.96 5.01
C VAL A 198 3.40 19.52 4.50
N GLY A 199 2.51 18.65 4.92
CA GLY A 199 2.50 17.23 4.56
C GLY A 199 1.96 16.34 5.67
N GLU A 200 2.40 15.08 5.70
CA GLU A 200 1.90 14.04 6.60
C GLU A 200 3.04 13.24 7.24
N LEU A 201 2.87 12.82 8.50
CA LEU A 201 3.68 11.79 9.15
C LEU A 201 2.83 10.56 9.44
N PHE A 202 3.26 9.41 8.94
CA PHE A 202 2.70 8.12 9.31
C PHE A 202 3.65 7.40 10.27
N VAL A 203 3.08 6.86 11.36
CA VAL A 203 3.79 5.99 12.30
C VAL A 203 3.10 4.64 12.31
N MET A 204 3.83 3.58 11.98
CA MET A 204 3.25 2.27 11.72
C MET A 204 4.07 1.17 12.39
N PRO A 205 3.48 0.34 13.26
CA PRO A 205 4.19 -0.84 13.80
C PRO A 205 4.42 -1.88 12.70
N THR A 206 5.58 -2.53 12.75
CA THR A 206 6.01 -3.50 11.72
C THR A 206 6.87 -4.62 12.31
N LEU A 207 6.98 -5.72 11.57
CA LEU A 207 7.97 -6.76 11.78
C LEU A 207 9.11 -6.59 10.77
N THR A 208 10.35 -6.56 11.27
CA THR A 208 11.56 -6.42 10.45
C THR A 208 12.48 -7.65 10.58
N LEU A 209 13.63 -7.59 9.90
CA LEU A 209 14.70 -8.60 10.05
C LEU A 209 15.25 -8.68 11.48
N SER A 210 15.21 -7.57 12.22
CA SER A 210 15.67 -7.47 13.62
C SER A 210 14.55 -7.61 14.66
N GLY A 211 13.34 -8.02 14.23
CA GLY A 211 12.18 -8.19 15.08
C GLY A 211 11.18 -7.05 14.95
N ARG A 212 10.37 -6.85 16.01
CA ARG A 212 9.37 -5.77 16.05
C ARG A 212 10.05 -4.41 15.99
N ALA A 213 9.49 -3.51 15.22
CA ALA A 213 9.97 -2.15 14.99
C ALA A 213 8.78 -1.24 14.62
N ASP A 214 9.08 0.03 14.36
CA ASP A 214 8.13 1.00 13.83
C ASP A 214 8.68 1.66 12.56
N ILE A 215 7.79 2.12 11.69
CA ILE A 215 8.10 2.89 10.51
C ILE A 215 7.70 4.33 10.76
N LEU A 216 8.64 5.26 10.62
CA LEU A 216 8.40 6.69 10.57
C LEU A 216 8.43 7.09 9.09
N PHE A 217 7.30 7.56 8.58
CA PHE A 217 7.15 7.87 7.17
C PHE A 217 6.63 9.28 6.94
N TRP A 218 7.50 10.16 6.45
CA TRP A 218 7.17 11.51 6.04
C TRP A 218 6.76 11.58 4.57
N GLU A 219 5.67 12.26 4.30
CA GLU A 219 5.22 12.67 2.98
C GLU A 219 5.10 14.19 2.95
N GLY A 220 6.08 14.86 2.34
CA GLY A 220 6.14 16.32 2.29
C GLY A 220 5.62 16.90 0.97
N LEU A 221 5.01 18.07 1.02
CA LEU A 221 4.70 18.82 -0.19
C LEU A 221 6.01 19.15 -0.93
N PRO A 222 6.08 18.93 -2.26
CA PRO A 222 7.29 19.24 -3.04
C PRO A 222 7.70 20.71 -2.90
N GLY A 223 8.98 20.94 -2.60
CA GLY A 223 9.53 22.27 -2.31
C GLY A 223 9.19 22.83 -0.93
N GLY A 224 8.43 22.09 -0.13
CA GLY A 224 8.05 22.47 1.23
C GLY A 224 9.08 22.07 2.30
N PRO A 225 8.77 22.35 3.58
CA PRO A 225 9.70 22.13 4.71
C PRO A 225 10.11 20.66 4.91
N LEU A 226 9.33 19.70 4.43
CA LEU A 226 9.61 18.26 4.54
C LEU A 226 10.35 17.70 3.31
N ASP A 227 10.49 18.47 2.23
CA ASP A 227 11.20 18.06 1.00
C ASP A 227 12.72 18.29 1.15
N VAL A 228 13.33 17.70 2.17
CA VAL A 228 14.73 17.97 2.56
C VAL A 228 15.62 16.72 2.57
N PHE A 229 15.08 15.56 2.25
CA PHE A 229 15.81 14.30 2.29
C PHE A 229 16.58 13.97 1.00
N ASN A 230 16.39 14.79 -0.04
CA ASN A 230 17.09 14.58 -1.30
C ASN A 230 18.60 14.77 -1.13
N GLY A 231 19.37 13.72 -1.43
CA GLY A 231 20.82 13.73 -1.29
C GLY A 231 21.35 13.32 0.08
N VAL A 232 20.50 13.11 1.09
CA VAL A 232 20.90 12.56 2.39
C VAL A 232 21.22 11.08 2.20
N LYS A 233 22.50 10.72 2.33
CA LYS A 233 23.00 9.35 2.10
C LYS A 233 23.30 8.60 3.39
N ASP A 234 23.69 9.33 4.43
CA ASP A 234 23.98 8.75 5.74
C ASP A 234 22.67 8.40 6.47
N PRO A 235 22.46 7.13 6.84
CA PRO A 235 21.27 6.71 7.56
C PRO A 235 21.09 7.41 8.92
N ALA A 236 22.18 7.70 9.64
CA ALA A 236 22.11 8.40 10.92
C ALA A 236 21.68 9.86 10.75
N GLU A 237 22.21 10.55 9.72
CA GLU A 237 21.76 11.90 9.35
C GLU A 237 20.27 11.89 8.94
N HIS A 238 19.84 10.88 8.20
CA HIS A 238 18.44 10.71 7.77
C HIS A 238 17.52 10.59 9.00
N LEU A 239 17.83 9.72 9.96
CA LEU A 239 17.04 9.58 11.19
C LEU A 239 17.07 10.89 12.02
N ALA A 240 18.23 11.50 12.20
CA ALA A 240 18.33 12.75 12.93
C ALA A 240 17.47 13.86 12.31
N LEU A 241 17.41 13.92 10.98
CA LEU A 241 16.52 14.85 10.26
C LEU A 241 15.04 14.48 10.47
N THR A 242 14.69 13.20 10.38
CA THR A 242 13.33 12.70 10.66
C THR A 242 12.87 13.16 12.05
N LEU A 243 13.68 12.96 13.08
CA LEU A 243 13.34 13.32 14.47
C LEU A 243 13.22 14.83 14.66
N ARG A 244 14.12 15.64 14.06
CA ARG A 244 14.00 17.12 14.11
C ARG A 244 12.70 17.62 13.48
N LEU A 245 12.26 17.01 12.38
CA LEU A 245 10.98 17.35 11.77
C LEU A 245 9.79 16.92 12.64
N MET A 246 9.89 15.77 13.32
CA MET A 246 8.87 15.34 14.29
C MET A 246 8.77 16.31 15.46
N GLU A 247 9.90 16.72 16.05
CA GLU A 247 9.94 17.72 17.14
C GLU A 247 9.24 19.02 16.74
N ARG A 248 9.44 19.47 15.51
CA ARG A 248 8.88 20.71 15.00
C ARG A 248 7.40 20.62 14.64
N PHE A 249 6.96 19.56 13.99
CA PHE A 249 5.65 19.49 13.35
C PHE A 249 4.66 18.53 14.02
N THR A 250 5.16 17.53 14.74
CA THR A 250 4.36 16.52 15.44
C THR A 250 4.97 16.18 16.80
N PRO A 251 5.06 17.17 17.73
CA PRO A 251 5.79 17.01 19.00
C PRO A 251 5.28 15.83 19.83
N TRP A 252 4.00 15.51 19.79
CA TRP A 252 3.43 14.34 20.47
C TRP A 252 3.92 12.98 19.93
N GLU A 253 4.35 12.92 18.69
CA GLU A 253 5.04 11.73 18.13
C GLU A 253 6.53 11.76 18.44
N TYR A 254 7.15 12.96 18.46
CA TYR A 254 8.55 13.11 18.84
C TYR A 254 8.81 12.67 20.28
N GLU A 255 7.96 13.06 21.23
CA GLU A 255 8.10 12.70 22.65
C GLU A 255 8.27 11.18 22.84
N ARG A 256 7.54 10.38 22.07
CA ARG A 256 7.61 8.91 22.13
C ARG A 256 8.72 8.31 21.24
N ALA A 257 9.30 9.09 20.34
CA ALA A 257 10.32 8.66 19.40
C ALA A 257 11.71 9.24 19.70
N ALA A 258 11.88 10.06 20.74
CA ALA A 258 13.12 10.75 21.04
C ALA A 258 14.34 9.80 21.25
N GLY A 259 14.09 8.58 21.72
CA GLY A 259 15.10 7.52 21.89
C GLY A 259 15.17 6.52 20.75
N ALA A 260 14.54 6.80 19.59
CA ALA A 260 14.49 5.86 18.48
C ALA A 260 15.85 5.67 17.82
N GLU A 261 16.15 4.43 17.46
CA GLU A 261 17.35 4.01 16.74
C GLU A 261 16.98 3.25 15.47
N LEU A 262 17.79 3.37 14.41
CA LEU A 262 17.55 2.61 13.17
C LEU A 262 17.62 1.10 13.42
N THR A 263 16.76 0.34 12.76
CA THR A 263 16.79 -1.13 12.78
C THR A 263 18.09 -1.69 12.20
N ASP A 264 18.65 -1.02 11.19
CA ASP A 264 19.89 -1.36 10.50
C ASP A 264 20.31 -0.23 9.56
N ALA A 265 21.52 -0.31 9.00
CA ALA A 265 22.04 0.69 8.04
C ALA A 265 21.23 0.77 6.73
N GLY A 266 20.45 -0.24 6.39
CA GLY A 266 19.53 -0.26 5.24
C GLY A 266 18.11 0.21 5.56
N GLY A 267 17.84 0.63 6.81
CA GLY A 267 16.51 0.98 7.32
C GLY A 267 15.97 2.35 6.87
N THR A 268 16.58 3.00 5.88
CA THR A 268 16.13 4.30 5.38
C THR A 268 15.86 4.30 3.88
N LEU A 269 14.85 5.08 3.45
CA LEU A 269 14.49 5.25 2.05
C LEU A 269 14.00 6.69 1.84
N ALA A 270 14.39 7.33 0.73
CA ALA A 270 13.82 8.58 0.26
C ALA A 270 13.56 8.51 -1.24
N GLY A 271 12.56 9.24 -1.72
CA GLY A 271 12.23 9.29 -3.14
C GLY A 271 10.97 10.09 -3.43
N ARG A 272 10.59 10.06 -4.69
CA ARG A 272 9.34 10.65 -5.19
C ARG A 272 8.96 10.02 -6.51
N TYR A 273 7.68 9.95 -6.82
CA TYR A 273 7.18 9.56 -8.14
C TYR A 273 5.83 10.21 -8.41
N ALA A 274 5.49 10.38 -9.69
CA ALA A 274 4.17 10.86 -10.08
C ALA A 274 3.18 9.70 -10.09
N PRO A 275 2.00 9.82 -9.45
CA PRO A 275 0.96 8.81 -9.57
C PRO A 275 0.48 8.71 -11.01
N VAL A 276 0.19 7.49 -11.47
CA VAL A 276 -0.16 7.23 -12.86
C VAL A 276 -0.99 5.96 -13.03
N VAL A 277 -2.00 6.03 -13.88
CA VAL A 277 -2.69 4.88 -14.45
C VAL A 277 -2.20 4.70 -15.89
N ARG A 278 -1.95 3.46 -16.30
CA ARG A 278 -1.46 3.12 -17.63
C ARG A 278 -2.38 2.13 -18.35
N ASN A 279 -2.26 2.08 -19.66
CA ASN A 279 -2.88 1.03 -20.45
C ASN A 279 -2.33 -0.33 -19.98
N PRO A 280 -3.19 -1.33 -19.76
CA PRO A 280 -2.76 -2.58 -19.12
C PRO A 280 -1.95 -3.51 -20.04
N ILE A 281 -1.96 -3.27 -21.34
CA ILE A 281 -1.37 -4.16 -22.33
C ILE A 281 -0.15 -3.50 -22.96
N GLY A 282 1.02 -4.10 -22.73
CA GLY A 282 2.26 -3.76 -23.42
C GLY A 282 2.34 -4.47 -24.78
N ARG A 283 2.68 -3.73 -25.83
CA ARG A 283 2.89 -4.26 -27.19
C ARG A 283 4.38 -4.36 -27.48
N LEU A 284 4.81 -5.53 -27.86
CA LEU A 284 6.20 -5.82 -28.15
C LEU A 284 6.53 -5.63 -29.63
N PRO A 285 7.80 -5.34 -29.98
CA PRO A 285 8.18 -5.10 -31.39
C PRO A 285 7.84 -6.24 -32.35
N GLY A 286 7.91 -7.49 -31.88
CA GLY A 286 7.54 -8.67 -32.66
C GLY A 286 6.04 -8.97 -32.72
N GLY A 287 5.18 -8.08 -32.21
CA GLY A 287 3.73 -8.22 -32.20
C GLY A 287 3.18 -9.00 -30.99
N GLY A 288 4.03 -9.51 -30.10
CA GLY A 288 3.60 -10.15 -28.86
C GLY A 288 2.94 -9.16 -27.89
N LEU A 289 2.12 -9.69 -26.98
CA LEU A 289 1.43 -8.91 -25.95
C LEU A 289 1.87 -9.35 -24.56
N VAL A 290 1.92 -8.39 -23.64
CA VAL A 290 2.19 -8.63 -22.22
C VAL A 290 1.16 -7.88 -21.38
N LEU A 291 0.77 -8.45 -20.24
CA LEU A 291 -0.20 -7.87 -19.32
C LEU A 291 0.52 -7.27 -18.11
N GLY A 292 0.30 -5.97 -17.86
CA GLY A 292 0.81 -5.28 -16.67
C GLY A 292 0.03 -5.64 -15.41
N VAL A 293 0.73 -5.70 -14.27
CA VAL A 293 0.20 -6.10 -12.97
C VAL A 293 0.47 -5.01 -11.93
N ALA A 294 -0.53 -4.64 -11.14
CA ALA A 294 -0.44 -3.72 -10.01
C ALA A 294 0.24 -2.37 -10.36
N ASP A 295 1.33 -1.98 -9.71
CA ASP A 295 2.00 -0.68 -9.90
C ASP A 295 2.51 -0.43 -11.34
N VAL A 296 2.62 -1.45 -12.16
CA VAL A 296 2.93 -1.29 -13.59
C VAL A 296 1.81 -0.52 -14.28
N VAL A 297 0.57 -0.80 -13.91
CA VAL A 297 -0.64 -0.24 -14.53
C VAL A 297 -1.38 0.77 -13.67
N VAL A 298 -1.31 0.65 -12.33
CA VAL A 298 -1.94 1.59 -11.39
C VAL A 298 -0.95 1.88 -10.26
N ALA A 299 -0.17 2.93 -10.40
CA ALA A 299 0.75 3.43 -9.37
C ALA A 299 0.13 4.66 -8.71
N ASN A 300 -0.39 4.51 -7.49
CA ASN A 300 -0.96 5.59 -6.71
C ASN A 300 0.10 6.23 -5.79
N ASP A 301 -0.11 7.47 -5.40
CA ASP A 301 0.64 8.11 -4.31
C ASP A 301 0.45 7.30 -3.01
N PRO A 302 1.47 7.18 -2.15
CA PRO A 302 1.37 6.35 -0.94
C PRO A 302 0.53 6.96 0.19
N ILE A 303 0.04 8.19 0.08
CA ILE A 303 -0.71 8.93 1.13
C ILE A 303 -1.87 8.13 1.76
N THR A 304 -2.46 7.20 1.04
CA THR A 304 -3.53 6.32 1.55
C THR A 304 -3.04 4.91 1.92
N GLY A 305 -1.75 4.62 1.83
CA GLY A 305 -1.16 3.33 2.19
C GLY A 305 -1.64 2.14 1.36
N GLN A 306 -2.15 2.37 0.14
CA GLN A 306 -2.85 1.33 -0.65
C GLN A 306 -1.96 0.49 -1.57
N GLY A 307 -0.69 0.83 -1.76
CA GLY A 307 0.17 0.14 -2.73
C GLY A 307 0.21 -1.38 -2.57
N SER A 308 0.57 -1.87 -1.39
CA SER A 308 0.64 -3.32 -1.11
C SER A 308 -0.74 -3.99 -1.09
N ASN A 309 -1.77 -3.30 -0.61
CA ASN A 309 -3.15 -3.79 -0.63
C ASN A 309 -3.67 -3.96 -2.06
N SER A 310 -3.46 -2.97 -2.90
CA SER A 310 -3.79 -3.01 -4.33
C SER A 310 -3.01 -4.10 -5.07
N ALA A 311 -1.73 -4.27 -4.74
CA ALA A 311 -0.88 -5.32 -5.31
C ALA A 311 -1.42 -6.73 -4.98
N SER A 312 -1.80 -6.97 -3.72
CA SER A 312 -2.39 -8.24 -3.28
C SER A 312 -3.75 -8.50 -3.93
N LYS A 313 -4.64 -7.50 -3.94
CA LYS A 313 -5.97 -7.59 -4.56
C LYS A 313 -5.88 -7.77 -6.09
N CYS A 314 -4.91 -7.12 -6.76
CA CYS A 314 -4.64 -7.31 -8.18
C CYS A 314 -4.20 -8.75 -8.48
N ALA A 315 -3.24 -9.28 -7.71
CA ALA A 315 -2.77 -10.65 -7.86
C ALA A 315 -3.91 -11.66 -7.69
N ALA A 316 -4.75 -11.50 -6.68
CA ALA A 316 -5.93 -12.36 -6.44
C ALA A 316 -6.96 -12.27 -7.59
N SER A 317 -7.24 -11.06 -8.08
CA SER A 317 -8.16 -10.84 -9.21
C SER A 317 -7.64 -11.49 -10.49
N TYR A 318 -6.34 -11.33 -10.79
CA TYR A 318 -5.73 -11.91 -11.97
C TYR A 318 -5.63 -13.43 -11.88
N LEU A 319 -5.25 -13.97 -10.72
CA LEU A 319 -5.29 -15.43 -10.47
C LEU A 319 -6.68 -15.98 -10.76
N SER A 320 -7.72 -15.38 -10.19
CA SER A 320 -9.12 -15.77 -10.45
C SER A 320 -9.45 -15.72 -11.94
N SER A 321 -9.03 -14.68 -12.66
CA SER A 321 -9.28 -14.54 -14.11
C SER A 321 -8.56 -15.60 -14.93
N VAL A 322 -7.33 -15.96 -14.58
CA VAL A 322 -6.57 -17.05 -15.23
C VAL A 322 -7.27 -18.39 -15.02
N LEU A 323 -7.69 -18.70 -13.78
CA LEU A 323 -8.36 -19.95 -13.45
C LEU A 323 -9.71 -20.11 -14.18
N MET A 324 -10.49 -19.04 -14.25
CA MET A 324 -11.79 -19.04 -14.93
C MET A 324 -11.69 -19.11 -16.46
N HIS A 325 -10.55 -18.77 -17.03
CA HIS A 325 -10.37 -18.73 -18.49
C HIS A 325 -10.27 -20.13 -19.11
N GLY A 326 -9.83 -21.10 -18.34
CA GLY A 326 -9.66 -22.49 -18.81
C GLY A 326 -8.60 -22.58 -19.92
N ASP A 327 -8.87 -23.36 -20.98
CA ASP A 327 -7.91 -23.62 -22.05
C ASP A 327 -7.98 -22.64 -23.23
N LYS A 328 -8.69 -21.53 -23.11
CA LYS A 328 -8.78 -20.51 -24.17
C LYS A 328 -7.47 -19.70 -24.25
N PRO A 329 -7.10 -19.17 -25.43
CA PRO A 329 -5.94 -18.31 -25.59
C PRO A 329 -6.05 -17.05 -24.72
N PHE A 330 -4.93 -16.62 -24.11
CA PHE A 330 -4.84 -15.35 -23.38
C PHE A 330 -4.67 -14.18 -24.37
N ASP A 331 -5.74 -13.87 -25.09
CA ASP A 331 -5.77 -12.82 -26.09
C ASP A 331 -5.91 -11.41 -25.50
N GLU A 332 -5.85 -10.39 -26.35
CA GLU A 332 -5.97 -8.99 -25.97
C GLU A 332 -7.32 -8.69 -25.27
N ALA A 333 -8.40 -9.28 -25.74
CA ALA A 333 -9.73 -9.07 -25.15
C ALA A 333 -9.80 -9.60 -23.72
N TRP A 334 -9.21 -10.79 -23.48
CA TRP A 334 -9.11 -11.36 -22.15
C TRP A 334 -8.21 -10.52 -21.24
N MET A 335 -7.04 -10.05 -21.74
CA MET A 335 -6.13 -9.21 -20.97
C MET A 335 -6.83 -7.91 -20.53
N LYS A 336 -7.56 -7.28 -21.45
CA LYS A 336 -8.35 -6.09 -21.14
C LYS A 336 -9.43 -6.37 -20.11
N ALA A 337 -10.22 -7.43 -20.26
CA ALA A 337 -11.28 -7.80 -19.33
C ALA A 337 -10.71 -8.15 -17.94
N THR A 338 -9.54 -8.78 -17.86
CA THR A 338 -8.84 -9.09 -16.61
C THR A 338 -8.45 -7.82 -15.87
N PHE A 339 -7.88 -6.84 -16.58
CA PHE A 339 -7.56 -5.53 -15.99
C PHE A 339 -8.83 -4.76 -15.61
N ASP A 340 -9.83 -4.70 -16.47
CA ASP A 340 -11.08 -3.98 -16.21
C ASP A 340 -11.76 -4.50 -14.94
N LYS A 341 -11.77 -5.82 -14.71
CA LYS A 341 -12.26 -6.40 -13.46
C LYS A 341 -11.53 -5.85 -12.22
N TYR A 342 -10.19 -5.86 -12.24
CA TYR A 342 -9.38 -5.28 -11.16
C TYR A 342 -9.61 -3.77 -11.03
N TRP A 343 -9.64 -3.06 -12.14
CA TRP A 343 -9.83 -1.60 -12.16
C TRP A 343 -11.13 -1.20 -11.48
N PHE A 344 -12.26 -1.78 -11.88
CA PHE A 344 -13.56 -1.38 -11.36
C PHE A 344 -13.79 -1.83 -9.91
N THR A 345 -13.19 -2.95 -9.48
CA THR A 345 -13.38 -3.46 -8.11
C THR A 345 -12.39 -2.90 -7.10
N THR A 346 -11.21 -2.47 -7.54
CA THR A 346 -10.12 -2.05 -6.64
C THR A 346 -9.40 -0.79 -7.14
N GLY A 347 -8.89 -0.81 -8.36
CA GLY A 347 -8.03 0.26 -8.88
C GLY A 347 -8.70 1.63 -8.87
N LYS A 348 -9.93 1.72 -9.39
CA LYS A 348 -10.69 2.98 -9.47
C LYS A 348 -11.00 3.55 -8.07
N PRO A 349 -11.63 2.82 -7.13
CA PRO A 349 -11.90 3.34 -5.78
C PRO A 349 -10.64 3.82 -5.07
N VAL A 350 -9.55 3.04 -5.14
CA VAL A 350 -8.26 3.42 -4.54
C VAL A 350 -7.70 4.70 -5.17
N THR A 351 -7.67 4.77 -6.51
CA THR A 351 -7.14 5.94 -7.23
C THR A 351 -7.97 7.19 -6.93
N GLN A 352 -9.29 7.07 -6.92
CA GLN A 352 -10.21 8.17 -6.61
C GLN A 352 -9.96 8.70 -5.19
N TRP A 353 -9.89 7.82 -4.19
CA TRP A 353 -9.65 8.21 -2.82
C TRP A 353 -8.26 8.81 -2.63
N THR A 354 -7.21 8.18 -3.19
CA THR A 354 -5.85 8.71 -3.11
C THR A 354 -5.76 10.12 -3.72
N ASN A 355 -6.35 10.32 -4.90
CA ASN A 355 -6.34 11.64 -5.55
C ASN A 355 -7.12 12.70 -4.74
N ALA A 356 -8.20 12.32 -4.08
CA ALA A 356 -8.95 13.23 -3.19
C ALA A 356 -8.12 13.63 -1.95
N MET A 357 -7.34 12.71 -1.39
CA MET A 357 -6.49 12.98 -0.23
C MET A 357 -5.25 13.83 -0.56
N LEU A 358 -4.83 13.89 -1.81
CA LEU A 358 -3.69 14.73 -2.24
C LEU A 358 -4.02 16.22 -2.32
N GLY A 359 -5.29 16.56 -2.46
CA GLY A 359 -5.78 17.93 -2.52
C GLY A 359 -5.98 18.56 -1.14
N VAL A 360 -6.35 19.85 -1.14
CA VAL A 360 -6.84 20.51 0.09
C VAL A 360 -8.20 19.91 0.44
N PRO A 361 -8.39 19.35 1.66
CA PRO A 361 -9.66 18.76 2.03
C PRO A 361 -10.81 19.80 1.96
N PRO A 362 -11.91 19.50 1.27
CA PRO A 362 -13.08 20.38 1.28
C PRO A 362 -13.75 20.40 2.66
N GLU A 363 -14.61 21.39 2.90
CA GLU A 363 -15.22 21.63 4.23
C GLU A 363 -15.97 20.39 4.77
N HIS A 364 -16.73 19.69 3.94
CA HIS A 364 -17.46 18.50 4.38
C HIS A 364 -16.51 17.36 4.85
N VAL A 365 -15.33 17.21 4.24
CA VAL A 365 -14.31 16.25 4.70
C VAL A 365 -13.69 16.69 6.03
N LEU A 366 -13.44 17.99 6.21
CA LEU A 366 -12.98 18.51 7.51
C LEU A 366 -14.03 18.29 8.60
N ASN A 367 -15.31 18.50 8.29
CA ASN A 367 -16.43 18.21 9.19
C ASN A 367 -16.51 16.72 9.53
N LEU A 368 -16.31 15.83 8.55
CA LEU A 368 -16.27 14.39 8.77
C LEU A 368 -15.12 13.99 9.73
N LEU A 369 -13.91 14.50 9.48
CA LEU A 369 -12.76 14.24 10.35
C LEU A 369 -12.93 14.80 11.76
N GLY A 370 -13.57 15.97 11.90
CA GLY A 370 -13.93 16.56 13.19
C GLY A 370 -14.98 15.74 13.95
N ALA A 371 -16.03 15.29 13.25
CA ALA A 371 -17.09 14.45 13.82
C ALA A 371 -16.57 13.08 14.29
N ALA A 372 -15.58 12.51 13.60
CA ALA A 372 -14.93 11.26 14.00
C ALA A 372 -14.29 11.35 15.41
N GLY A 373 -13.87 12.55 15.83
CA GLY A 373 -13.35 12.76 17.18
C GLY A 373 -14.40 12.69 18.29
N GLN A 374 -15.69 12.78 17.95
CA GLN A 374 -16.81 12.76 18.88
C GLN A 374 -17.70 11.52 18.71
N LEU A 375 -17.74 10.95 17.52
CA LEU A 375 -18.59 9.84 17.15
C LEU A 375 -17.73 8.64 16.74
N GLN A 376 -17.51 7.72 17.68
CA GLN A 376 -16.71 6.52 17.43
C GLN A 376 -17.13 5.72 16.18
N PRO A 377 -18.44 5.55 15.84
CA PRO A 377 -18.86 4.87 14.62
C PRO A 377 -18.35 5.55 13.33
N VAL A 378 -18.20 6.88 13.34
CA VAL A 378 -17.66 7.65 12.21
C VAL A 378 -16.16 7.38 12.09
N ALA A 379 -15.40 7.42 13.19
CA ALA A 379 -13.98 7.06 13.22
C ALA A 379 -13.76 5.61 12.74
N ASP A 380 -14.57 4.67 13.23
CA ASP A 380 -14.47 3.26 12.86
C ASP A 380 -14.78 3.03 11.36
N ARG A 381 -15.81 3.69 10.81
CA ARG A 381 -16.14 3.57 9.38
C ARG A 381 -15.02 4.12 8.51
N PHE A 382 -14.48 5.29 8.85
CA PHE A 382 -13.36 5.88 8.13
C PHE A 382 -12.12 4.96 8.17
N ALA A 383 -11.76 4.42 9.33
CA ALA A 383 -10.65 3.48 9.48
C ALA A 383 -10.83 2.23 8.62
N ASN A 384 -12.05 1.67 8.55
CA ASN A 384 -12.35 0.51 7.72
C ASN A 384 -12.38 0.81 6.21
N GLY A 385 -12.47 2.08 5.81
CA GLY A 385 -12.28 2.53 4.44
C GLY A 385 -10.89 2.19 3.89
N PHE A 386 -9.87 2.06 4.73
CA PHE A 386 -8.54 1.62 4.32
C PHE A 386 -8.52 0.16 3.82
N ASP A 387 -9.36 -0.70 4.36
CA ASP A 387 -9.54 -2.07 3.82
C ASP A 387 -10.48 -2.09 2.61
N ASN A 388 -11.53 -1.24 2.61
CA ASN A 388 -12.51 -1.13 1.54
C ASN A 388 -12.71 0.31 1.05
N PRO A 389 -11.82 0.84 0.19
CA PRO A 389 -11.94 2.20 -0.32
C PRO A 389 -13.23 2.50 -1.10
N ALA A 390 -13.92 1.49 -1.61
CA ALA A 390 -15.19 1.68 -2.30
C ALA A 390 -16.33 2.19 -1.37
N ASP A 391 -16.22 1.98 -0.05
CA ASP A 391 -17.21 2.51 0.91
C ASP A 391 -17.22 4.05 0.97
N PHE A 392 -16.12 4.70 0.58
CA PHE A 392 -16.05 6.16 0.52
C PHE A 392 -17.03 6.77 -0.51
N ASP A 393 -17.42 6.03 -1.54
CA ASP A 393 -18.43 6.49 -2.51
C ASP A 393 -19.77 6.84 -1.84
N ALA A 394 -20.08 6.25 -0.68
CA ALA A 394 -21.36 6.42 -0.01
C ALA A 394 -21.45 7.64 0.93
N TYR A 395 -20.30 8.29 1.26
CA TYR A 395 -20.35 9.35 2.30
C TYR A 395 -19.18 10.34 2.30
N PHE A 396 -18.22 10.19 1.39
CA PHE A 396 -16.97 10.98 1.49
C PHE A 396 -16.84 12.04 0.41
N TYR A 397 -17.32 11.80 -0.81
CA TYR A 397 -17.05 12.68 -1.94
C TYR A 397 -18.10 13.76 -2.15
N ASP A 398 -19.35 13.48 -1.86
CA ASP A 398 -20.46 14.41 -2.02
C ASP A 398 -20.78 15.10 -0.68
N PRO A 399 -20.90 16.45 -0.64
CA PRO A 399 -21.23 17.16 0.60
C PRO A 399 -22.59 16.76 1.21
N GLN A 400 -23.60 16.45 0.36
CA GLN A 400 -24.90 16.05 0.86
C GLN A 400 -24.87 14.65 1.47
N ASP A 401 -24.23 13.70 0.79
CA ASP A 401 -24.07 12.33 1.31
C ASP A 401 -23.29 12.34 2.66
N THR A 402 -22.27 13.21 2.77
CA THR A 402 -21.56 13.40 4.04
C THR A 402 -22.47 13.95 5.13
N ALA A 403 -23.27 14.98 4.82
CA ALA A 403 -24.17 15.61 5.80
C ALA A 403 -25.26 14.63 6.27
N ASP A 404 -25.85 13.88 5.35
CA ASP A 404 -26.87 12.85 5.64
C ASP A 404 -26.29 11.75 6.53
N TYR A 405 -25.11 11.24 6.20
CA TYR A 405 -24.40 10.24 7.01
C TYR A 405 -24.10 10.75 8.42
N LEU A 406 -23.62 11.99 8.57
CA LEU A 406 -23.32 12.57 9.89
C LEU A 406 -24.58 12.80 10.70
N ALA A 407 -25.69 13.19 10.07
CA ALA A 407 -26.99 13.32 10.74
C ALA A 407 -27.50 11.97 11.27
N GLU A 408 -27.41 10.91 10.46
CA GLU A 408 -27.79 9.54 10.87
C GLU A 408 -26.90 9.04 12.02
N ALA A 409 -25.58 9.21 11.93
CA ALA A 409 -24.63 8.80 12.97
C ALA A 409 -24.89 9.53 14.30
N THR A 410 -25.20 10.83 14.23
CA THR A 410 -25.54 11.65 15.41
C THR A 410 -26.85 11.19 16.04
N ALA A 411 -27.88 10.97 15.25
CA ALA A 411 -29.18 10.48 15.75
C ALA A 411 -29.05 9.09 16.39
N ALA A 412 -28.26 8.20 15.79
CA ALA A 412 -28.01 6.89 16.36
C ALA A 412 -27.27 6.94 17.71
N ALA A 413 -26.33 7.87 17.88
CA ALA A 413 -25.59 8.07 19.13
C ALA A 413 -26.47 8.67 20.26
N GLN A 414 -27.51 9.42 19.90
CA GLN A 414 -28.47 10.03 20.85
C GLN A 414 -29.67 9.14 21.18
N ALA A 415 -29.87 8.08 20.43
CA ALA A 415 -30.96 7.15 20.68
C ALA A 415 -30.77 6.48 22.07
N PRO A 416 -31.80 6.43 22.94
CA PRO A 416 -31.71 5.76 24.23
C PRO A 416 -31.35 4.29 24.02
N VAL A 417 -30.32 3.83 24.73
CA VAL A 417 -29.97 2.39 24.75
C VAL A 417 -31.21 1.64 25.18
N GLY A 418 -31.87 0.92 24.25
CA GLY A 418 -33.17 0.33 24.42
C GLY A 418 -33.25 -0.49 25.71
N ALA A 419 -34.32 -0.29 26.45
CA ALA A 419 -34.71 -1.19 27.53
C ALA A 419 -34.78 -2.63 26.96
N PRO A 420 -34.35 -3.67 27.71
CA PRO A 420 -34.48 -5.06 27.27
C PRO A 420 -35.93 -5.30 26.96
N SER A 421 -36.21 -5.80 25.76
CA SER A 421 -37.55 -6.35 25.42
C SER A 421 -37.91 -7.40 26.46
N ALA A 422 -38.92 -7.06 27.26
CA ALA A 422 -39.58 -8.05 28.08
C ALA A 422 -40.34 -8.99 27.14
N GLU A 423 -39.82 -10.20 26.95
CA GLU A 423 -40.58 -11.43 26.66
C GLU A 423 -40.00 -12.58 27.49
#